data_3f664839e451626f896c34466a229026
#
_entry.id   3f664839e451626f896c34466a229026
#
_cell.length_a   1.000
_cell.length_b   1.000
_cell.length_c   1.000
_cell.angle_alpha   90.00
_cell.angle_beta   90.00
_cell.angle_gamma   90.00
#
_symmetry.space_group_name_H-M   'P 1'
#
loop_
_entity.id
_entity.type
_entity.pdbx_description
1 polymer ?
#
loop_
_entity_poly.entity_id
_entity_poly.type
_entity_poly.pdbx_seq_one_letter_code
_entity_poly.pdbx_strand_id
1 'polypeptide(L)'
;MTKSRWQFRLLAALALATGSIAAGSPALAGSFQVNPVNLAIPPERATTSLSLQNTGSEPVSVRMVTYLWTQEGGKDVYSETSNVIASPPIFTLEVGETQLVRVGLKDRRPGEAYRIVFEEIPRDNLEGNVIQVALRLNLPLFVEAEKGESSVRWQAWRDASGALTLAAENIGSRHQKITGVELDREAGEDRLLSEEVGVVLPSSIRRWDLGSQPDIAAGSAISLTIRTPAGEVQQQVVVQQR
;
A
#
# COMPACT_ATOMS: atom_id res chain seq x y z
N MET A 1 -69.81 -5.56 27.38
CA MET A 1 -68.63 -5.05 28.10
C MET A 1 -67.49 -6.05 27.99
N THR A 2 -66.80 -6.18 26.80
CA THR A 2 -65.72 -7.16 26.57
C THR A 2 -64.68 -6.69 25.53
N LYS A 3 -64.37 -5.38 25.51
CA LYS A 3 -63.38 -4.84 24.58
C LYS A 3 -62.04 -4.37 25.20
N SER A 4 -61.87 -4.49 26.54
CA SER A 4 -60.72 -3.90 27.24
C SER A 4 -59.54 -4.85 27.46
N ARG A 5 -59.68 -6.16 27.28
CA ARG A 5 -58.63 -7.13 27.62
C ARG A 5 -57.69 -7.49 26.49
N TRP A 6 -57.99 -7.11 25.26
CA TRP A 6 -57.17 -7.46 24.09
C TRP A 6 -56.10 -6.40 23.79
N GLN A 7 -56.36 -5.15 24.14
CA GLN A 7 -55.41 -4.06 23.93
C GLN A 7 -54.18 -4.13 24.89
N PHE A 8 -54.37 -4.65 26.10
CA PHE A 8 -53.24 -4.85 27.05
C PHE A 8 -52.30 -5.99 26.65
N ARG A 9 -52.76 -6.98 25.89
CA ARG A 9 -51.93 -8.08 25.43
C ARG A 9 -51.02 -7.71 24.23
N LEU A 10 -51.44 -6.77 23.42
CA LEU A 10 -50.64 -6.27 22.28
C LEU A 10 -49.53 -5.31 22.73
N LEU A 11 -49.75 -4.52 23.79
CA LEU A 11 -48.73 -3.64 24.34
C LEU A 11 -47.63 -4.41 25.11
N ALA A 12 -47.95 -5.52 25.73
CA ALA A 12 -46.94 -6.37 26.43
C ALA A 12 -46.06 -7.16 25.46
N ALA A 13 -46.54 -7.54 24.24
CA ALA A 13 -45.78 -8.23 23.23
C ALA A 13 -44.81 -7.31 22.51
N LEU A 14 -45.09 -6.01 22.39
CA LEU A 14 -44.21 -5.04 21.75
C LEU A 14 -43.05 -4.59 22.68
N ALA A 15 -43.19 -4.69 23.98
CA ALA A 15 -42.13 -4.33 24.94
C ALA A 15 -41.05 -5.42 25.11
N LEU A 16 -41.30 -6.67 24.69
CA LEU A 16 -40.30 -7.75 24.71
C LEU A 16 -39.44 -7.82 23.45
N ALA A 17 -39.79 -7.14 22.35
CA ALA A 17 -39.05 -7.17 21.09
C ALA A 17 -37.91 -6.16 21.00
N THR A 18 -37.78 -5.22 21.95
CA THR A 18 -36.75 -4.17 21.95
C THR A 18 -35.51 -4.46 22.82
N GLY A 19 -35.43 -5.65 23.41
CA GLY A 19 -34.40 -5.98 24.44
C GLY A 19 -33.12 -6.67 23.95
N SER A 20 -32.94 -6.89 22.64
CA SER A 20 -31.73 -7.55 22.12
C SER A 20 -30.88 -6.62 21.21
N ILE A 21 -30.55 -5.44 21.72
CA ILE A 21 -29.36 -4.77 21.21
C ILE A 21 -28.17 -5.54 21.79
N ALA A 22 -27.67 -6.50 21.01
CA ALA A 22 -26.40 -7.14 21.32
C ALA A 22 -25.35 -6.04 21.47
N ALA A 23 -24.88 -5.81 22.68
CA ALA A 23 -23.72 -5.00 22.94
C ALA A 23 -22.53 -5.68 22.24
N GLY A 24 -22.31 -5.33 20.95
CA GLY A 24 -21.12 -5.72 20.23
C GLY A 24 -19.95 -5.16 21.03
N SER A 25 -19.13 -6.04 21.60
CA SER A 25 -17.86 -5.63 22.22
C SER A 25 -17.06 -4.90 21.15
N PRO A 26 -16.56 -3.67 21.41
CA PRO A 26 -15.67 -3.01 20.47
C PRO A 26 -14.47 -3.92 20.23
N ALA A 27 -14.21 -4.27 18.99
CA ALA A 27 -12.97 -4.94 18.62
C ALA A 27 -11.83 -3.94 18.91
N LEU A 28 -11.03 -4.22 19.93
CA LEU A 28 -9.83 -3.46 20.27
C LEU A 28 -8.75 -3.83 19.25
N ALA A 29 -8.76 -3.19 18.10
CA ALA A 29 -7.65 -3.24 17.14
C ALA A 29 -6.61 -2.20 17.57
N GLY A 30 -5.34 -2.61 17.62
CA GLY A 30 -4.22 -1.67 17.72
C GLY A 30 -4.35 -0.62 16.60
N SER A 31 -4.05 0.63 16.87
CA SER A 31 -4.13 1.70 15.88
C SER A 31 -2.88 2.56 15.96
N PHE A 32 -2.27 2.83 14.80
CA PHE A 32 -1.09 3.68 14.68
C PHE A 32 -1.33 4.83 13.72
N GLN A 33 -0.82 5.99 14.10
CA GLN A 33 -0.63 7.11 13.17
C GLN A 33 0.85 7.24 12.86
N VAL A 34 1.19 7.31 11.56
CA VAL A 34 2.57 7.44 11.08
C VAL A 34 2.71 8.71 10.26
N ASN A 35 3.78 9.44 10.49
CA ASN A 35 4.10 10.63 9.70
C ASN A 35 5.63 10.82 9.57
N PRO A 36 6.16 10.93 8.33
CA PRO A 36 5.49 10.71 7.05
C PRO A 36 5.32 9.20 6.72
N VAL A 37 4.41 8.88 5.80
CA VAL A 37 4.19 7.50 5.30
C VAL A 37 5.13 7.12 4.14
N ASN A 38 5.81 8.09 3.54
CA ASN A 38 6.84 7.89 2.52
C ASN A 38 8.13 8.54 3.01
N LEU A 39 9.19 7.75 3.10
CA LEU A 39 10.47 8.20 3.57
C LEU A 39 11.43 8.39 2.39
N ALA A 40 12.23 9.44 2.47
CA ALA A 40 13.33 9.69 1.55
C ALA A 40 14.57 10.11 2.31
N ILE A 41 15.73 9.67 1.83
CA ILE A 41 17.03 10.21 2.24
C ILE A 41 17.58 10.98 1.05
N PRO A 42 17.45 12.33 1.06
CA PRO A 42 17.95 13.17 -0.02
C PRO A 42 19.48 13.24 0.00
N PRO A 43 20.11 13.69 -1.10
CA PRO A 43 21.58 13.67 -1.27
C PRO A 43 22.35 14.37 -0.15
N GLU A 44 21.82 15.47 0.35
CA GLU A 44 22.45 16.31 1.36
C GLU A 44 22.28 15.82 2.80
N ARG A 45 21.51 14.74 3.01
CA ARG A 45 21.24 14.17 4.34
C ARG A 45 21.73 12.74 4.47
N ALA A 46 22.25 12.40 5.63
CA ALA A 46 22.62 11.03 5.97
C ALA A 46 21.46 10.23 6.56
N THR A 47 20.44 10.91 7.06
CA THR A 47 19.32 10.30 7.79
C THR A 47 18.01 10.99 7.46
N THR A 48 16.93 10.27 7.69
CA THR A 48 15.55 10.78 7.75
C THR A 48 14.91 10.35 9.06
N SER A 49 13.71 10.81 9.34
CA SER A 49 12.97 10.41 10.54
C SER A 49 11.48 10.32 10.25
N LEU A 50 10.82 9.53 11.06
CA LEU A 50 9.36 9.44 11.11
C LEU A 50 8.89 9.43 12.56
N SER A 51 7.64 9.79 12.79
CA SER A 51 6.96 9.64 14.07
C SER A 51 5.91 8.52 13.97
N LEU A 52 5.86 7.67 14.98
CA LEU A 52 4.84 6.65 15.17
C LEU A 52 4.09 6.96 16.46
N GLN A 53 2.77 7.13 16.39
CA GLN A 53 1.91 7.39 17.54
C GLN A 53 0.96 6.21 17.75
N ASN A 54 0.81 5.80 18.99
CA ASN A 54 -0.22 4.86 19.41
C ASN A 54 -1.55 5.60 19.57
N THR A 55 -2.48 5.37 18.66
CA THR A 55 -3.84 5.92 18.72
C THR A 55 -4.87 4.90 19.24
N GLY A 56 -4.40 3.71 19.62
CA GLY A 56 -5.21 2.67 20.25
C GLY A 56 -5.52 2.96 21.72
N SER A 57 -6.19 2.02 22.35
CA SER A 57 -6.65 2.13 23.75
C SER A 57 -5.73 1.44 24.74
N GLU A 58 -4.65 0.80 24.30
CA GLU A 58 -3.73 0.04 25.14
C GLU A 58 -2.27 0.25 24.73
N PRO A 59 -1.31 0.08 25.65
CA PRO A 59 0.11 0.11 25.33
C PRO A 59 0.48 -0.94 24.28
N VAL A 60 1.40 -0.62 23.41
CA VAL A 60 1.83 -1.49 22.31
C VAL A 60 3.35 -1.51 22.18
N SER A 61 3.93 -2.70 22.09
CA SER A 61 5.35 -2.89 21.80
C SER A 61 5.55 -3.12 20.32
N VAL A 62 6.52 -2.43 19.74
CA VAL A 62 6.80 -2.44 18.31
C VAL A 62 8.27 -2.78 18.08
N ARG A 63 8.53 -3.67 17.12
CA ARG A 63 9.87 -3.88 16.56
C ARG A 63 9.92 -3.43 15.11
N MET A 64 11.10 -3.04 14.66
CA MET A 64 11.34 -2.65 13.30
C MET A 64 12.18 -3.71 12.58
N VAL A 65 11.71 -4.10 11.38
CA VAL A 65 12.43 -4.97 10.44
C VAL A 65 12.62 -4.23 9.13
N THR A 66 13.75 -4.44 8.47
CA THR A 66 14.09 -3.72 7.24
C THR A 66 14.43 -4.65 6.11
N TYR A 67 13.99 -4.31 4.91
CA TYR A 67 14.20 -5.08 3.69
C TYR A 67 14.77 -4.19 2.59
N LEU A 68 15.73 -4.72 1.84
CA LEU A 68 16.07 -4.19 0.53
C LEU A 68 14.91 -4.51 -0.42
N TRP A 69 14.47 -3.51 -1.17
CA TRP A 69 13.40 -3.64 -2.14
C TRP A 69 13.98 -3.57 -3.55
N THR A 70 13.87 -4.66 -4.28
CA THR A 70 14.23 -4.78 -5.70
C THR A 70 13.03 -5.18 -6.53
N GLN A 71 13.19 -5.20 -7.85
CA GLN A 71 12.18 -5.70 -8.77
C GLN A 71 12.80 -6.70 -9.73
N GLU A 72 12.26 -7.92 -9.77
CA GLU A 72 12.71 -9.02 -10.62
C GLU A 72 11.52 -9.64 -11.35
N GLY A 73 11.70 -9.93 -12.63
CA GLY A 73 10.62 -10.50 -13.44
C GLY A 73 9.35 -9.64 -13.54
N GLY A 74 9.46 -8.32 -13.22
CA GLY A 74 8.32 -7.39 -13.22
C GLY A 74 7.55 -7.33 -11.90
N LYS A 75 8.05 -7.97 -10.83
CA LYS A 75 7.43 -8.04 -9.50
C LYS A 75 8.37 -7.53 -8.42
N ASP A 76 7.78 -7.07 -7.32
CA ASP A 76 8.54 -6.63 -6.15
C ASP A 76 9.16 -7.83 -5.42
N VAL A 77 10.44 -7.69 -5.05
CA VAL A 77 11.20 -8.66 -4.26
C VAL A 77 11.75 -7.96 -3.02
N TYR A 78 11.64 -8.62 -1.87
CA TYR A 78 12.06 -8.10 -0.58
C TYR A 78 13.07 -9.06 0.06
N SER A 79 14.27 -8.57 0.36
CA SER A 79 15.33 -9.32 1.03
C SER A 79 15.70 -8.64 2.33
N GLU A 80 15.77 -9.35 3.44
CA GLU A 80 16.20 -8.78 4.71
C GLU A 80 17.57 -8.09 4.56
N THR A 81 17.71 -6.95 5.21
CA THR A 81 18.95 -6.17 5.12
C THR A 81 19.33 -5.58 6.47
N SER A 82 20.63 -5.51 6.71
CA SER A 82 21.21 -4.78 7.83
C SER A 82 21.76 -3.40 7.42
N ASN A 83 21.54 -2.98 6.16
CA ASN A 83 22.05 -1.69 5.67
C ASN A 83 21.28 -0.51 6.25
N VAL A 84 19.98 -0.68 6.53
CA VAL A 84 19.15 0.34 7.19
C VAL A 84 19.35 0.26 8.69
N ILE A 85 19.72 1.38 9.30
CA ILE A 85 19.84 1.55 10.75
C ILE A 85 18.67 2.40 11.21
N ALA A 86 17.92 1.90 12.20
CA ALA A 86 16.91 2.70 12.86
C ALA A 86 17.14 2.77 14.37
N SER A 87 16.76 3.89 14.95
CA SER A 87 16.91 4.13 16.38
C SER A 87 15.67 4.87 16.92
N PRO A 88 15.00 4.31 17.93
CA PRO A 88 15.19 2.96 18.50
C PRO A 88 14.64 1.85 17.59
N PRO A 89 15.24 0.63 17.58
CA PRO A 89 14.76 -0.49 16.74
C PRO A 89 13.60 -1.25 17.36
N ILE A 90 13.44 -1.17 18.70
CA ILE A 90 12.35 -1.76 19.47
C ILE A 90 11.97 -0.75 20.55
N PHE A 91 10.67 -0.55 20.76
CA PHE A 91 10.14 0.38 21.75
C PHE A 91 8.69 0.04 22.11
N THR A 92 8.25 0.53 23.26
CA THR A 92 6.84 0.46 23.69
C THR A 92 6.25 1.86 23.65
N LEU A 93 5.01 1.96 23.18
CA LEU A 93 4.23 3.19 23.14
C LEU A 93 3.04 3.06 24.10
N GLU A 94 2.98 3.94 25.08
CA GLU A 94 1.78 4.12 25.89
C GLU A 94 0.64 4.70 25.03
N VAL A 95 -0.58 4.67 25.53
CA VAL A 95 -1.75 5.24 24.85
C VAL A 95 -1.54 6.73 24.60
N GLY A 96 -1.65 7.13 23.32
CA GLY A 96 -1.43 8.51 22.87
C GLY A 96 0.04 8.90 22.72
N GLU A 97 0.99 8.08 23.13
CA GLU A 97 2.41 8.36 23.05
C GLU A 97 2.91 8.36 21.59
N THR A 98 3.91 9.21 21.34
CA THR A 98 4.56 9.33 20.03
C THR A 98 6.06 9.07 20.17
N GLN A 99 6.58 8.15 19.37
CA GLN A 99 8.01 7.87 19.24
C GLN A 99 8.55 8.43 17.94
N LEU A 100 9.60 9.24 18.03
CA LEU A 100 10.41 9.62 16.88
C LEU A 100 11.42 8.51 16.60
N VAL A 101 11.41 7.98 15.37
CA VAL A 101 12.37 6.99 14.90
C VAL A 101 13.27 7.64 13.84
N ARG A 102 14.59 7.61 14.08
CA ARG A 102 15.60 8.02 13.09
C ARG A 102 16.00 6.84 12.25
N VAL A 103 16.15 7.10 10.94
CA VAL A 103 16.51 6.09 9.95
C VAL A 103 17.70 6.59 9.14
N GLY A 104 18.73 5.78 9.03
CA GLY A 104 19.93 6.05 8.25
C GLY A 104 20.42 4.79 7.53
N LEU A 105 21.46 4.93 6.74
CA LEU A 105 22.08 3.84 5.98
C LEU A 105 23.55 3.68 6.37
N LYS A 106 24.04 2.43 6.46
CA LYS A 106 25.46 2.13 6.60
C LYS A 106 26.22 2.43 5.31
N ASP A 107 25.63 2.01 4.19
CA ASP A 107 26.15 2.23 2.85
C ASP A 107 25.04 2.87 2.01
N ARG A 108 25.31 4.07 1.51
CA ARG A 108 24.34 4.86 0.77
C ARG A 108 24.54 4.67 -0.72
N ARG A 109 23.55 4.12 -1.39
CA ARG A 109 23.54 3.96 -2.85
C ARG A 109 22.31 4.67 -3.43
N PRO A 110 22.53 5.76 -4.16
CA PRO A 110 21.45 6.50 -4.80
C PRO A 110 20.62 5.59 -5.73
N GLY A 111 19.29 5.74 -5.68
CA GLY A 111 18.35 4.93 -6.46
C GLY A 111 17.91 3.63 -5.78
N GLU A 112 18.59 3.18 -4.72
CA GLU A 112 18.10 2.05 -3.92
C GLU A 112 16.82 2.39 -3.17
N ALA A 113 16.01 1.36 -2.98
CA ALA A 113 14.79 1.43 -2.20
C ALA A 113 14.75 0.36 -1.13
N TYR A 114 14.09 0.68 -0.03
CA TYR A 114 13.95 -0.21 1.11
C TYR A 114 12.51 -0.23 1.59
N ARG A 115 12.17 -1.24 2.39
CA ARG A 115 10.95 -1.30 3.17
C ARG A 115 11.30 -1.29 4.65
N ILE A 116 10.66 -0.40 5.38
CA ILE A 116 10.71 -0.36 6.84
C ILE A 116 9.39 -0.91 7.33
N VAL A 117 9.45 -1.98 8.08
CA VAL A 117 8.28 -2.67 8.60
C VAL A 117 8.25 -2.52 10.12
N PHE A 118 7.21 -1.88 10.64
CA PHE A 118 6.91 -1.87 12.05
C PHE A 118 5.95 -3.01 12.34
N GLU A 119 6.36 -3.91 13.20
CA GLU A 119 5.59 -5.08 13.60
C GLU A 119 5.22 -4.95 15.08
N GLU A 120 3.94 -5.02 15.37
CA GLU A 120 3.47 -5.15 16.74
C GLU A 120 3.94 -6.48 17.32
N ILE A 121 4.52 -6.43 18.52
CA ILE A 121 4.90 -7.61 19.27
C ILE A 121 3.67 -8.08 20.03
N PRO A 122 3.14 -9.27 19.73
CA PRO A 122 1.98 -9.81 20.44
C PRO A 122 2.25 -9.90 21.94
N ARG A 123 1.21 -9.70 22.73
CA ARG A 123 1.30 -9.87 24.19
C ARG A 123 1.22 -11.35 24.52
N ASP A 124 2.12 -11.78 25.37
CA ASP A 124 2.01 -13.09 25.99
C ASP A 124 0.94 -13.03 27.09
N ASN A 125 0.20 -14.11 27.32
CA ASN A 125 -0.75 -14.30 28.45
C ASN A 125 -2.11 -13.61 28.33
N LEU A 126 -2.75 -13.64 27.16
CA LEU A 126 -4.18 -13.39 27.10
C LEU A 126 -4.92 -14.64 27.60
N GLU A 127 -5.64 -14.50 28.72
CA GLU A 127 -6.47 -15.59 29.26
C GLU A 127 -7.74 -15.76 28.42
N GLY A 128 -8.11 -17.03 28.11
CA GLY A 128 -9.32 -17.39 27.37
C GLY A 128 -9.12 -17.53 25.86
N ASN A 129 -10.22 -17.76 25.13
CA ASN A 129 -10.24 -17.85 23.66
C ASN A 129 -10.27 -16.44 23.04
N VAL A 130 -9.13 -15.76 23.02
CA VAL A 130 -9.01 -14.42 22.44
C VAL A 130 -8.30 -14.48 21.09
N ILE A 131 -8.86 -13.83 20.07
CA ILE A 131 -8.18 -13.61 18.80
C ILE A 131 -7.40 -12.31 18.91
N GLN A 132 -6.08 -12.40 18.84
CA GLN A 132 -5.20 -11.23 18.79
C GLN A 132 -4.87 -10.88 17.35
N VAL A 133 -5.09 -9.62 16.96
CA VAL A 133 -4.70 -9.08 15.67
C VAL A 133 -3.48 -8.20 15.87
N ALA A 134 -2.33 -8.63 15.34
CA ALA A 134 -1.11 -7.84 15.36
C ALA A 134 -1.00 -6.97 14.09
N LEU A 135 -0.72 -5.70 14.26
CA LEU A 135 -0.55 -4.76 13.14
C LEU A 135 0.87 -4.84 12.56
N ARG A 136 0.93 -4.71 11.23
CA ARG A 136 2.17 -4.62 10.48
C ARG A 136 2.11 -3.45 9.51
N LEU A 137 2.90 -2.42 9.76
CA LEU A 137 3.00 -1.23 8.92
C LEU A 137 4.21 -1.36 8.00
N ASN A 138 4.01 -1.26 6.70
CA ASN A 138 5.07 -1.39 5.70
C ASN A 138 5.25 -0.06 4.96
N LEU A 139 6.36 0.62 5.21
CA LEU A 139 6.66 1.95 4.69
C LEU A 139 7.82 1.90 3.70
N PRO A 140 7.74 2.61 2.56
CA PRO A 140 8.86 2.74 1.65
C PRO A 140 9.90 3.73 2.18
N LEU A 141 11.17 3.44 1.90
CA LEU A 141 12.29 4.36 2.06
C LEU A 141 13.05 4.43 0.74
N PHE A 142 13.21 5.62 0.19
CA PHE A 142 13.92 5.84 -1.06
C PHE A 142 15.23 6.60 -0.81
N VAL A 143 16.30 6.17 -1.47
CA VAL A 143 17.59 6.87 -1.47
C VAL A 143 17.67 7.73 -2.71
N GLU A 144 17.54 9.04 -2.54
CA GLU A 144 17.49 9.95 -3.68
C GLU A 144 18.88 10.20 -4.29
N ALA A 145 18.91 10.33 -5.61
CA ALA A 145 20.09 10.77 -6.36
C ALA A 145 20.11 12.30 -6.48
N GLU A 146 21.31 12.88 -6.59
CA GLU A 146 21.50 14.35 -6.64
C GLU A 146 20.78 15.03 -7.81
N LYS A 147 20.70 14.35 -8.97
CA LYS A 147 20.00 14.82 -10.17
C LYS A 147 19.09 13.70 -10.69
N GLY A 148 18.22 13.22 -9.81
CA GLY A 148 17.35 12.09 -10.15
C GLY A 148 16.12 12.53 -10.95
N GLU A 149 15.95 11.94 -12.14
CA GLU A 149 14.72 12.05 -12.92
C GLU A 149 14.09 10.68 -13.09
N SER A 150 12.76 10.62 -13.09
CA SER A 150 12.04 9.43 -13.51
C SER A 150 11.84 9.49 -15.01
N SER A 151 12.17 8.43 -15.71
CA SER A 151 11.91 8.28 -17.15
C SER A 151 11.38 6.89 -17.39
N VAL A 152 10.11 6.77 -17.76
CA VAL A 152 9.44 5.49 -17.89
C VAL A 152 9.13 5.22 -19.35
N ARG A 153 9.60 4.08 -19.86
CA ARG A 153 9.25 3.55 -21.15
C ARG A 153 8.14 2.52 -20.99
N TRP A 154 7.05 2.70 -21.73
CA TRP A 154 5.91 1.80 -21.71
C TRP A 154 5.96 0.81 -22.86
N GLN A 155 5.56 -0.42 -22.61
CA GLN A 155 5.45 -1.50 -23.56
C GLN A 155 4.17 -2.29 -23.31
N ALA A 156 3.52 -2.77 -24.35
CA ALA A 156 2.36 -3.64 -24.25
C ALA A 156 2.50 -4.83 -25.22
N TRP A 157 2.05 -6.00 -24.79
CA TRP A 157 2.02 -7.17 -25.64
C TRP A 157 0.85 -8.09 -25.30
N ARG A 158 0.42 -8.84 -26.29
CA ARG A 158 -0.51 -9.96 -26.13
C ARG A 158 0.26 -11.27 -26.23
N ASP A 159 -0.09 -12.22 -25.39
CA ASP A 159 0.36 -13.59 -25.50
C ASP A 159 -0.54 -14.42 -26.43
N ALA A 160 -0.18 -15.69 -26.65
CA ALA A 160 -0.94 -16.62 -27.49
C ALA A 160 -2.35 -16.90 -26.97
N SER A 161 -2.63 -16.69 -25.68
CA SER A 161 -3.96 -16.84 -25.07
C SER A 161 -4.84 -15.59 -25.25
N GLY A 162 -4.26 -14.50 -25.76
CA GLY A 162 -4.93 -13.22 -25.93
C GLY A 162 -4.93 -12.34 -24.68
N ALA A 163 -4.21 -12.73 -23.63
CA ALA A 163 -4.02 -11.90 -22.47
C ALA A 163 -3.08 -10.72 -22.78
N LEU A 164 -3.49 -9.52 -22.33
CA LEU A 164 -2.72 -8.29 -22.48
C LEU A 164 -1.85 -8.07 -21.24
N THR A 165 -0.57 -7.83 -21.46
CA THR A 165 0.37 -7.38 -20.43
C THR A 165 0.86 -5.98 -20.78
N LEU A 166 0.85 -5.10 -19.77
CA LEU A 166 1.47 -3.79 -19.82
C LEU A 166 2.75 -3.81 -18.99
N ALA A 167 3.81 -3.17 -19.46
CA ALA A 167 5.05 -3.03 -18.71
C ALA A 167 5.54 -1.58 -18.71
N ALA A 168 6.08 -1.17 -17.56
CA ALA A 168 6.76 0.08 -17.37
C ALA A 168 8.22 -0.20 -17.01
N GLU A 169 9.15 0.22 -17.85
CA GLU A 169 10.59 0.17 -17.62
C GLU A 169 11.08 1.56 -17.20
N ASN A 170 11.62 1.67 -15.99
CA ASN A 170 12.20 2.92 -15.55
C ASN A 170 13.69 2.99 -15.94
N ILE A 171 13.98 3.81 -16.93
CA ILE A 171 15.34 4.08 -17.42
C ILE A 171 15.98 5.30 -16.75
N GLY A 172 15.25 5.93 -15.84
CA GLY A 172 15.74 7.06 -15.03
C GLY A 172 16.43 6.61 -13.73
N SER A 173 16.84 7.57 -12.94
CA SER A 173 17.53 7.38 -11.66
C SER A 173 16.65 7.62 -10.42
N ARG A 174 15.38 8.03 -10.63
CA ARG A 174 14.36 8.20 -9.58
C ARG A 174 13.23 7.21 -9.80
N HIS A 175 12.70 6.65 -8.72
CA HIS A 175 11.51 5.81 -8.78
C HIS A 175 10.29 6.59 -9.31
N GLN A 176 9.39 5.89 -9.99
CA GLN A 176 8.11 6.44 -10.45
C GLN A 176 6.96 5.71 -9.75
N LYS A 177 6.11 6.47 -9.05
CA LYS A 177 4.86 5.93 -8.50
C LYS A 177 3.76 6.06 -9.56
N ILE A 178 3.04 4.97 -9.79
CA ILE A 178 1.89 4.88 -10.68
C ILE A 178 0.68 4.55 -9.83
N THR A 179 -0.38 5.33 -9.99
CA THR A 179 -1.62 5.22 -9.18
C THR A 179 -2.82 4.74 -9.99
N GLY A 180 -2.66 4.61 -11.30
CA GLY A 180 -3.68 4.09 -12.20
C GLY A 180 -3.22 4.13 -13.65
N VAL A 181 -3.85 3.31 -14.46
CA VAL A 181 -3.66 3.26 -15.92
C VAL A 181 -5.03 3.15 -16.57
N GLU A 182 -5.33 4.07 -17.45
CA GLU A 182 -6.57 4.10 -18.23
C GLU A 182 -6.27 3.95 -19.71
N LEU A 183 -7.17 3.29 -20.42
CA LEU A 183 -7.18 3.24 -21.88
C LEU A 183 -8.06 4.38 -22.39
N ASP A 184 -7.46 5.32 -23.10
CA ASP A 184 -8.18 6.39 -23.76
C ASP A 184 -8.93 5.85 -24.98
N ARG A 185 -10.17 6.25 -25.19
CA ARG A 185 -10.99 5.83 -26.33
C ARG A 185 -11.42 7.04 -27.14
N GLU A 186 -11.28 6.94 -28.47
CA GLU A 186 -11.70 8.00 -29.37
C GLU A 186 -13.23 8.19 -29.38
N ALA A 187 -13.99 7.12 -29.08
CA ALA A 187 -15.44 7.14 -28.95
C ALA A 187 -15.89 6.33 -27.73
N GLY A 188 -16.47 6.99 -26.74
CA GLY A 188 -16.94 6.36 -25.52
C GLY A 188 -16.22 6.85 -24.28
N GLU A 189 -16.52 6.21 -23.16
CA GLU A 189 -15.83 6.50 -21.89
C GLU A 189 -14.47 5.81 -21.85
N ASP A 190 -13.48 6.48 -21.29
CA ASP A 190 -12.17 5.90 -21.02
C ASP A 190 -12.32 4.68 -20.11
N ARG A 191 -11.50 3.67 -20.36
CA ARG A 191 -11.58 2.42 -19.62
C ARG A 191 -10.40 2.27 -18.67
N LEU A 192 -10.71 2.20 -17.39
CA LEU A 192 -9.74 1.85 -16.39
C LEU A 192 -9.18 0.44 -16.65
N LEU A 193 -7.86 0.33 -16.87
CA LEU A 193 -7.16 -0.93 -17.04
C LEU A 193 -6.62 -1.46 -15.72
N SER A 194 -6.14 -0.58 -14.84
CA SER A 194 -5.61 -0.95 -13.54
C SER A 194 -5.70 0.20 -12.55
N GLU A 195 -6.18 -0.08 -11.35
CA GLU A 195 -6.06 0.76 -10.15
C GLU A 195 -4.92 0.30 -9.23
N GLU A 196 -4.17 -0.69 -9.65
CA GLU A 196 -3.07 -1.19 -8.85
C GLU A 196 -1.98 -0.13 -8.71
N VAL A 197 -1.83 0.36 -7.47
CA VAL A 197 -0.76 1.28 -7.12
C VAL A 197 0.57 0.54 -7.19
N GLY A 198 1.46 1.01 -8.06
CA GLY A 198 2.78 0.44 -8.24
C GLY A 198 3.88 1.49 -8.16
N VAL A 199 5.06 1.05 -7.79
CA VAL A 199 6.29 1.86 -7.91
C VAL A 199 7.18 1.14 -8.91
N VAL A 200 7.75 1.89 -9.86
CA VAL A 200 8.78 1.38 -10.76
C VAL A 200 10.12 1.93 -10.29
N LEU A 201 10.95 1.06 -9.74
CA LEU A 201 12.27 1.43 -9.23
C LEU A 201 13.24 1.77 -10.36
N PRO A 202 14.31 2.55 -10.12
CA PRO A 202 15.35 2.82 -11.11
C PRO A 202 15.92 1.53 -11.71
N SER A 203 16.15 1.54 -13.03
CA SER A 203 16.68 0.41 -13.79
C SER A 203 15.88 -0.89 -13.64
N SER A 204 14.59 -0.77 -13.37
CA SER A 204 13.69 -1.90 -13.13
C SER A 204 12.49 -1.87 -14.07
N ILE A 205 11.84 -3.01 -14.18
CA ILE A 205 10.59 -3.18 -14.94
C ILE A 205 9.50 -3.64 -13.98
N ARG A 206 8.31 -3.02 -14.09
CA ARG A 206 7.09 -3.51 -13.47
C ARG A 206 6.10 -3.95 -14.54
N ARG A 207 5.33 -5.01 -14.26
CA ARG A 207 4.33 -5.57 -15.17
C ARG A 207 2.98 -5.63 -14.52
N TRP A 208 1.95 -5.41 -15.34
CA TRP A 208 0.54 -5.58 -14.97
C TRP A 208 -0.09 -6.55 -15.97
N ASP A 209 -0.65 -7.63 -15.45
CA ASP A 209 -1.39 -8.59 -16.23
C ASP A 209 -2.85 -8.12 -16.29
N LEU A 210 -3.27 -7.63 -17.45
CA LEU A 210 -4.59 -7.01 -17.64
C LEU A 210 -5.65 -8.02 -18.08
N GLY A 211 -5.27 -9.30 -18.16
CA GLY A 211 -6.15 -10.36 -18.61
C GLY A 211 -6.57 -10.25 -20.08
N SER A 212 -7.68 -10.90 -20.45
CA SER A 212 -8.18 -10.87 -21.81
C SER A 212 -8.79 -9.51 -22.15
N GLN A 213 -8.27 -8.89 -23.20
CA GLN A 213 -8.73 -7.60 -23.75
C GLN A 213 -9.06 -7.77 -25.24
N PRO A 214 -10.26 -8.31 -25.57
CA PRO A 214 -10.57 -8.75 -26.94
C PRO A 214 -10.63 -7.59 -27.94
N ASP A 215 -10.88 -6.40 -27.49
CA ASP A 215 -10.97 -5.15 -28.26
C ASP A 215 -9.60 -4.51 -28.55
N ILE A 216 -8.52 -5.03 -27.96
CA ILE A 216 -7.15 -4.55 -28.20
C ILE A 216 -6.37 -5.58 -29.02
N ALA A 217 -6.19 -5.33 -30.30
CA ALA A 217 -5.49 -6.25 -31.19
C ALA A 217 -3.97 -6.07 -31.12
N ALA A 218 -3.22 -7.14 -31.44
CA ALA A 218 -1.80 -7.00 -31.68
C ALA A 218 -1.57 -6.15 -32.96
N GLY A 219 -0.55 -5.28 -32.92
CA GLY A 219 -0.27 -4.31 -33.97
C GLY A 219 -1.03 -2.99 -33.83
N SER A 220 -2.05 -2.91 -32.98
CA SER A 220 -2.77 -1.65 -32.74
C SER A 220 -1.94 -0.69 -31.88
N ALA A 221 -2.06 0.61 -32.15
CA ALA A 221 -1.62 1.64 -31.24
C ALA A 221 -2.74 1.93 -30.25
N ILE A 222 -2.40 1.97 -28.98
CA ILE A 222 -3.30 2.36 -27.88
C ILE A 222 -2.78 3.63 -27.22
N SER A 223 -3.69 4.51 -26.81
CA SER A 223 -3.40 5.66 -25.97
C SER A 223 -3.73 5.32 -24.53
N LEU A 224 -2.83 5.65 -23.63
CA LEU A 224 -2.97 5.40 -22.20
C LEU A 224 -2.84 6.71 -21.44
N THR A 225 -3.71 6.93 -20.49
CA THR A 225 -3.55 7.94 -19.45
C THR A 225 -2.99 7.29 -18.20
N ILE A 226 -1.76 7.66 -17.85
CA ILE A 226 -1.02 7.16 -16.70
C ILE A 226 -1.18 8.15 -15.56
N ARG A 227 -1.79 7.73 -14.45
CA ARG A 227 -1.93 8.55 -13.25
C ARG A 227 -0.71 8.42 -12.37
N THR A 228 -0.18 9.55 -11.95
CA THR A 228 0.94 9.66 -11.01
C THR A 228 0.63 10.70 -9.94
N PRO A 229 1.35 10.73 -8.80
CA PRO A 229 1.19 11.79 -7.82
C PRO A 229 1.51 13.20 -8.34
N ALA A 230 2.28 13.31 -9.43
CA ALA A 230 2.62 14.58 -10.08
C ALA A 230 1.58 15.03 -11.11
N GLY A 231 0.59 14.19 -11.42
CA GLY A 231 -0.44 14.43 -12.43
C GLY A 231 -0.55 13.28 -13.43
N GLU A 232 -1.30 13.51 -14.48
CA GLU A 232 -1.55 12.54 -15.56
C GLU A 232 -0.55 12.73 -16.70
N VAL A 233 -0.12 11.60 -17.28
CA VAL A 233 0.78 11.55 -18.44
C VAL A 233 0.13 10.72 -19.52
N GLN A 234 -0.03 11.27 -20.71
CA GLN A 234 -0.51 10.51 -21.87
C GLN A 234 0.64 9.80 -22.56
N GLN A 235 0.40 8.53 -22.92
CA GLN A 235 1.39 7.67 -23.53
C GLN A 235 0.77 6.83 -24.66
N GLN A 236 1.38 6.88 -25.85
CA GLN A 236 1.03 5.95 -26.93
C GLN A 236 1.93 4.72 -26.91
N VAL A 237 1.34 3.55 -27.07
CA VAL A 237 2.04 2.27 -27.06
C VAL A 237 1.50 1.38 -28.19
N VAL A 238 2.40 0.75 -28.95
CA VAL A 238 2.00 -0.27 -29.93
C VAL A 238 1.99 -1.64 -29.25
N VAL A 239 0.88 -2.34 -29.36
CA VAL A 239 0.72 -3.69 -28.79
C VAL A 239 1.45 -4.72 -29.63
N GLN A 240 2.44 -5.36 -29.07
CA GLN A 240 3.23 -6.41 -29.72
C GLN A 240 2.55 -7.78 -29.57
N GLN A 241 2.83 -8.70 -30.49
CA GLN A 241 2.50 -10.12 -30.34
C GLN A 241 3.70 -10.85 -29.73
N ARG A 242 3.46 -11.64 -28.70
CA ARG A 242 4.46 -12.52 -28.06
C ARG A 242 4.01 -13.95 -28.00
#